data_a30096c01d72440b8ad541854dd8c182
#
_entry.id   a30096c01d72440b8ad541854dd8c182
#
_cell.length_a   1.000
_cell.length_b   1.000
_cell.length_c   1.000
_cell.angle_alpha   90.00
_cell.angle_beta   90.00
_cell.angle_gamma   90.00
#
_symmetry.space_group_name_H-M   'P 1'
#
loop_
_entity.id
_entity.type
_entity.pdbx_description
1 polymer ?
#
loop_
_entity_poly.entity_id
_entity_poly.type
_entity_poly.pdbx_seq_one_letter_code
_entity_poly.pdbx_strand_id
1 'polypeptide(L)'
;IAIFINQVREKIGVMFGNPETTPGGRALKFYSSVRLEVRRAEAIKQGTEIMGNKTKIKVVKNKVAPPFRTAEVDIMYGEGISQEGEVVDIGSEYDIIQKSGSWYAYNEERIGQGRENAKQYLKENPAIKAEITGKIRESLGMAAGSLTIGAHDIEEDEDEEFELLLEDK
;
A
#
# COMPACT_ATOMS: atom_id res chain seq x y z
N ILE A 1 -16.90 12.08 -1.24
CA ILE A 1 -15.55 11.80 -1.80
C ILE A 1 -15.74 11.35 -3.23
N ALA A 2 -15.00 11.94 -4.21
CA ALA A 2 -14.99 11.51 -5.60
C ALA A 2 -13.68 10.75 -5.85
N ILE A 3 -13.78 9.55 -6.44
CA ILE A 3 -12.62 8.70 -6.79
C ILE A 3 -12.61 8.53 -8.31
N PHE A 4 -11.51 8.96 -8.94
CA PHE A 4 -11.28 8.81 -10.37
C PHE A 4 -10.31 7.67 -10.62
N ILE A 5 -10.72 6.69 -11.41
CA ILE A 5 -9.87 5.58 -11.85
C ILE A 5 -9.39 5.91 -13.26
N ASN A 6 -8.07 5.90 -13.46
CA ASN A 6 -7.45 6.21 -14.73
C ASN A 6 -6.38 5.18 -15.08
N GLN A 7 -6.21 4.90 -16.37
CA GLN A 7 -5.17 4.01 -16.85
C GLN A 7 -3.93 4.79 -17.26
N VAL A 8 -2.76 4.22 -17.04
CA VAL A 8 -1.49 4.75 -17.54
C VAL A 8 -1.36 4.37 -19.02
N ARG A 9 -0.88 5.31 -19.83
CA ARG A 9 -0.56 5.14 -21.25
C ARG A 9 0.88 5.60 -21.46
N GLU A 10 1.53 5.08 -22.48
CA GLU A 10 2.84 5.54 -22.91
C GLU A 10 2.72 6.56 -24.04
N LYS A 11 3.42 7.68 -23.92
CA LYS A 11 3.61 8.65 -24.99
C LYS A 11 4.67 8.13 -25.94
N ILE A 12 4.30 7.99 -27.22
CA ILE A 12 5.26 7.62 -28.30
C ILE A 12 6.16 8.84 -28.57
N GLY A 13 7.47 8.60 -28.71
CA GLY A 13 8.44 9.63 -29.11
C GLY A 13 9.11 10.39 -27.94
N VAL A 14 8.89 10.01 -26.70
CA VAL A 14 9.62 10.56 -25.55
C VAL A 14 10.96 9.82 -25.43
N MET A 15 12.06 10.48 -25.84
CA MET A 15 13.41 9.90 -25.76
C MET A 15 14.05 10.07 -24.37
N PHE A 16 13.62 11.05 -23.58
CA PHE A 16 14.13 11.34 -22.23
C PHE A 16 12.98 11.59 -21.28
N GLY A 17 13.14 11.20 -19.99
CA GLY A 17 12.13 11.36 -18.94
C GLY A 17 11.13 10.19 -18.88
N ASN A 18 10.03 10.39 -18.16
CA ASN A 18 9.00 9.36 -17.97
C ASN A 18 7.97 9.43 -19.11
N PRO A 19 7.87 8.40 -19.98
CA PRO A 19 6.90 8.39 -21.07
C PRO A 19 5.46 8.15 -20.60
N GLU A 20 5.26 7.78 -19.33
CA GLU A 20 3.94 7.46 -18.80
C GLU A 20 3.06 8.69 -18.63
N THR A 21 1.84 8.60 -19.13
CA THR A 21 0.83 9.65 -19.03
C THR A 21 -0.54 9.05 -18.78
N THR A 22 -1.47 9.87 -18.29
CA THR A 22 -2.85 9.50 -18.11
C THR A 22 -3.73 10.23 -19.14
N PRO A 23 -4.76 9.58 -19.74
CA PRO A 23 -5.73 10.26 -20.57
C PRO A 23 -6.52 11.31 -19.77
N GLY A 24 -7.11 12.30 -20.46
CA GLY A 24 -7.94 13.34 -19.84
C GLY A 24 -7.18 14.62 -19.47
N GLY A 25 -5.96 14.80 -19.98
CA GLY A 25 -5.19 16.03 -19.80
C GLY A 25 -4.61 16.22 -18.40
N ARG A 26 -4.26 17.47 -18.07
CA ARG A 26 -3.56 17.81 -16.81
C ARG A 26 -4.50 18.10 -15.64
N ALA A 27 -5.79 18.35 -15.87
CA ALA A 27 -6.74 18.82 -14.87
C ALA A 27 -6.80 17.95 -13.61
N LEU A 28 -6.93 16.63 -13.76
CA LEU A 28 -6.98 15.70 -12.63
C LEU A 28 -5.69 15.71 -11.79
N LYS A 29 -4.53 15.94 -12.40
CA LYS A 29 -3.26 16.05 -11.68
C LYS A 29 -3.25 17.23 -10.72
N PHE A 30 -3.80 18.38 -11.14
CA PHE A 30 -3.84 19.60 -10.33
C PHE A 30 -4.93 19.55 -9.26
N TYR A 31 -6.15 19.19 -9.64
CA TYR A 31 -7.31 19.25 -8.73
C TYR A 31 -7.37 18.10 -7.71
N SER A 32 -6.75 16.95 -7.97
CA SER A 32 -6.76 15.84 -7.00
C SER A 32 -6.06 16.22 -5.70
N SER A 33 -6.68 15.92 -4.56
CA SER A 33 -6.07 16.05 -3.24
C SER A 33 -5.10 14.89 -2.94
N VAL A 34 -5.42 13.70 -3.41
CA VAL A 34 -4.58 12.50 -3.28
C VAL A 34 -4.46 11.85 -4.66
N ARG A 35 -3.26 11.38 -5.00
CA ARG A 35 -3.02 10.58 -6.20
C ARG A 35 -2.23 9.34 -5.84
N LEU A 36 -2.77 8.20 -6.18
CA LEU A 36 -2.17 6.89 -5.94
C LEU A 36 -1.79 6.28 -7.29
N GLU A 37 -0.61 5.70 -7.34
CA GLU A 37 -0.17 4.84 -8.42
C GLU A 37 -0.25 3.39 -7.96
N VAL A 38 -1.00 2.58 -8.68
CA VAL A 38 -1.23 1.18 -8.36
C VAL A 38 -0.59 0.32 -9.43
N ARG A 39 0.40 -0.49 -9.06
CA ARG A 39 1.11 -1.39 -9.97
C ARG A 39 1.06 -2.82 -9.48
N ARG A 40 0.70 -3.71 -10.39
CA ARG A 40 0.86 -5.14 -10.15
C ARG A 40 2.36 -5.48 -10.13
N ALA A 41 2.78 -6.22 -9.09
CA ALA A 41 4.15 -6.71 -8.95
C ALA A 41 4.23 -8.19 -9.34
N GLU A 42 4.03 -9.10 -8.39
CA GLU A 42 4.19 -10.53 -8.58
C GLU A 42 2.84 -11.27 -8.53
N ALA A 43 2.76 -12.41 -9.21
CA ALA A 43 1.61 -13.31 -9.10
C ALA A 43 1.75 -14.19 -7.86
N ILE A 44 0.71 -14.25 -7.04
CA ILE A 44 0.61 -15.17 -5.90
C ILE A 44 0.09 -16.49 -6.42
N LYS A 45 0.88 -17.54 -6.25
CA LYS A 45 0.59 -18.88 -6.75
C LYS A 45 0.42 -19.88 -5.62
N GLN A 46 -0.53 -20.78 -5.78
CA GLN A 46 -0.66 -21.98 -4.97
C GLN A 46 -0.47 -23.19 -5.88
N GLY A 47 0.71 -23.82 -5.81
CA GLY A 47 1.12 -24.81 -6.81
C GLY A 47 1.24 -24.19 -8.21
N THR A 48 0.43 -24.64 -9.16
CA THR A 48 0.39 -24.13 -10.55
C THR A 48 -0.68 -23.05 -10.77
N GLU A 49 -1.58 -22.84 -9.83
CA GLU A 49 -2.70 -21.94 -9.95
C GLU A 49 -2.35 -20.55 -9.43
N ILE A 50 -2.81 -19.51 -10.15
CA ILE A 50 -2.63 -18.12 -9.74
C ILE A 50 -3.84 -17.70 -8.91
N MET A 51 -3.63 -17.47 -7.62
CA MET A 51 -4.67 -17.12 -6.66
C MET A 51 -4.84 -15.62 -6.47
N GLY A 52 -3.85 -14.83 -6.86
CA GLY A 52 -3.89 -13.39 -6.66
C GLY A 52 -2.64 -12.68 -7.19
N ASN A 53 -2.48 -11.43 -6.80
CA ASN A 53 -1.32 -10.62 -7.16
C ASN A 53 -0.84 -9.79 -5.99
N LYS A 54 0.46 -9.73 -5.80
CA LYS A 54 1.10 -8.70 -5.00
C LYS A 54 1.01 -7.37 -5.75
N THR A 55 0.52 -6.35 -5.10
CA THR A 55 0.27 -5.05 -5.69
C THR A 55 0.98 -3.97 -4.90
N LYS A 56 1.73 -3.13 -5.60
CA LYS A 56 2.43 -1.98 -5.04
C LYS A 56 1.60 -0.72 -5.24
N ILE A 57 1.33 -0.01 -4.15
CA ILE A 57 0.57 1.22 -4.11
C ILE A 57 1.51 2.33 -3.66
N LYS A 58 1.76 3.32 -4.53
CA LYS A 58 2.60 4.48 -4.24
C LYS A 58 1.75 5.73 -4.13
N VAL A 59 1.92 6.49 -3.07
CA VAL A 59 1.31 7.80 -2.91
C VAL A 59 2.17 8.83 -3.66
N VAL A 60 1.75 9.25 -4.85
CA VAL A 60 2.51 10.20 -5.70
C VAL A 60 2.18 11.65 -5.39
N LYS A 61 0.98 11.92 -4.84
CA LYS A 61 0.57 13.25 -4.38
C LYS A 61 -0.35 13.09 -3.18
N ASN A 62 -0.16 13.92 -2.18
CA ASN A 62 -1.04 13.99 -1.02
C ASN A 62 -1.02 15.40 -0.43
N LYS A 63 -2.18 16.07 -0.40
CA LYS A 63 -2.35 17.41 0.18
C LYS A 63 -2.76 17.39 1.66
N VAL A 64 -3.05 16.20 2.22
CA VAL A 64 -3.59 16.06 3.59
C VAL A 64 -2.67 15.26 4.53
N ALA A 65 -1.59 14.67 4.00
CA ALA A 65 -0.60 13.91 4.76
C ALA A 65 0.70 13.80 3.96
N PRO A 66 1.85 13.40 4.55
CA PRO A 66 3.11 13.24 3.84
C PRO A 66 2.99 12.32 2.63
N PRO A 67 3.41 12.77 1.42
CA PRO A 67 3.38 11.97 0.20
C PRO A 67 4.54 10.96 0.12
N PHE A 68 4.68 10.28 -1.03
CA PHE A 68 5.77 9.37 -1.40
C PHE A 68 5.90 8.09 -0.58
N ARG A 69 4.89 7.77 0.24
CA ARG A 69 4.82 6.48 0.92
C ARG A 69 4.41 5.39 -0.07
N THR A 70 4.90 4.19 0.18
CA THR A 70 4.57 2.99 -0.60
C THR A 70 4.05 1.92 0.33
N ALA A 71 2.96 1.26 -0.07
CA ALA A 71 2.45 0.05 0.55
C ALA A 71 2.44 -1.10 -0.46
N GLU A 72 2.70 -2.30 0.00
CA GLU A 72 2.56 -3.53 -0.79
C GLU A 72 1.47 -4.38 -0.15
N VAL A 73 0.49 -4.79 -0.95
CA VAL A 73 -0.65 -5.57 -0.49
C VAL A 73 -0.88 -6.79 -1.39
N ASP A 74 -1.37 -7.87 -0.81
CA ASP A 74 -1.81 -9.04 -1.57
C ASP A 74 -3.29 -8.85 -1.96
N ILE A 75 -3.58 -8.87 -3.26
CA ILE A 75 -4.96 -8.86 -3.78
C ILE A 75 -5.30 -10.28 -4.22
N MET A 76 -6.16 -10.94 -3.48
CA MET A 76 -6.64 -12.28 -3.78
C MET A 76 -7.85 -12.23 -4.69
N TYR A 77 -7.92 -13.15 -5.66
CA TYR A 77 -9.05 -13.19 -6.59
C TYR A 77 -10.33 -13.64 -5.87
N GLY A 78 -11.40 -12.86 -6.04
CA GLY A 78 -12.68 -13.09 -5.40
C GLY A 78 -12.80 -12.63 -3.93
N GLU A 79 -11.68 -12.43 -3.24
CA GLU A 79 -11.67 -12.01 -1.82
C GLU A 79 -11.26 -10.55 -1.63
N GLY A 80 -10.40 -10.01 -2.52
CA GLY A 80 -9.86 -8.65 -2.39
C GLY A 80 -8.54 -8.61 -1.63
N ILE A 81 -8.29 -7.54 -0.86
CA ILE A 81 -7.04 -7.35 -0.10
C ILE A 81 -6.99 -8.35 1.07
N SER A 82 -5.90 -9.13 1.13
CA SER A 82 -5.67 -10.10 2.20
C SER A 82 -5.23 -9.40 3.49
N GLN A 83 -6.16 -9.19 4.40
CA GLN A 83 -5.85 -8.62 5.71
C GLN A 83 -4.92 -9.52 6.54
N GLU A 84 -5.08 -10.85 6.43
CA GLU A 84 -4.25 -11.82 7.11
C GLU A 84 -2.79 -11.74 6.66
N GLY A 85 -2.56 -11.52 5.36
CA GLY A 85 -1.23 -11.31 4.81
C GLY A 85 -0.56 -10.08 5.41
N GLU A 86 -1.28 -8.97 5.51
CA GLU A 86 -0.78 -7.74 6.13
C GLU A 86 -0.48 -7.93 7.62
N VAL A 87 -1.36 -8.61 8.36
CA VAL A 87 -1.15 -8.89 9.80
C VAL A 87 0.10 -9.75 10.01
N VAL A 88 0.35 -10.76 9.18
CA VAL A 88 1.56 -11.59 9.27
C VAL A 88 2.81 -10.77 8.94
N ASP A 89 2.79 -9.96 7.87
CA ASP A 89 3.96 -9.21 7.43
C ASP A 89 4.30 -8.10 8.43
N ILE A 90 3.33 -7.25 8.79
CA ILE A 90 3.53 -6.14 9.73
C ILE A 90 3.81 -6.69 11.14
N GLY A 91 3.08 -7.74 11.56
CA GLY A 91 3.32 -8.39 12.85
C GLY A 91 4.74 -8.95 12.98
N SER A 92 5.31 -9.44 11.87
CA SER A 92 6.70 -9.90 11.84
C SER A 92 7.72 -8.76 11.80
N GLU A 93 7.39 -7.64 11.15
CA GLU A 93 8.24 -6.44 11.08
C GLU A 93 8.37 -5.78 12.46
N TYR A 94 7.31 -5.80 13.26
CA TYR A 94 7.28 -5.22 14.61
C TYR A 94 7.54 -6.25 15.73
N ASP A 95 8.07 -7.44 15.40
CA ASP A 95 8.39 -8.52 16.36
C ASP A 95 7.20 -8.99 17.24
N ILE A 96 5.98 -8.67 16.83
CA ILE A 96 4.74 -9.16 17.48
C ILE A 96 4.51 -10.62 17.12
N ILE A 97 4.74 -10.98 15.86
CA ILE A 97 4.81 -12.34 15.37
C ILE A 97 6.30 -12.71 15.23
N GLN A 98 6.73 -13.69 15.97
CA GLN A 98 8.10 -14.18 15.95
C GLN A 98 8.33 -15.02 14.69
N LYS A 99 9.37 -14.66 13.91
CA LYS A 99 9.78 -15.40 12.72
C LYS A 99 11.12 -16.07 12.95
N SER A 100 11.16 -17.41 12.91
CA SER A 100 12.38 -18.20 13.02
C SER A 100 12.52 -19.09 11.79
N GLY A 101 13.39 -18.70 10.85
CA GLY A 101 13.50 -19.35 9.56
C GLY A 101 12.19 -19.30 8.78
N SER A 102 11.61 -20.48 8.51
CA SER A 102 10.29 -20.61 7.85
C SER A 102 9.11 -20.64 8.82
N TRP A 103 9.36 -20.66 10.13
CA TRP A 103 8.31 -20.78 11.13
C TRP A 103 7.86 -19.42 11.65
N TYR A 104 6.53 -19.29 11.81
CA TYR A 104 5.88 -18.16 12.45
C TYR A 104 5.30 -18.61 13.79
N ALA A 105 5.47 -17.82 14.84
CA ALA A 105 4.96 -18.09 16.17
C ALA A 105 4.37 -16.84 16.79
N TYR A 106 3.36 -17.02 17.63
CA TYR A 106 2.73 -15.95 18.41
C TYR A 106 2.47 -16.45 19.82
N ASN A 107 2.89 -15.72 20.86
CA ASN A 107 2.83 -16.12 22.26
C ASN A 107 3.42 -17.53 22.51
N GLU A 108 4.60 -17.81 21.92
CA GLU A 108 5.29 -19.12 22.00
C GLU A 108 4.58 -20.28 21.26
N GLU A 109 3.39 -20.04 20.70
CA GLU A 109 2.66 -21.01 19.91
C GLU A 109 2.99 -20.88 18.42
N ARG A 110 3.24 -22.00 17.76
CA ARG A 110 3.49 -22.02 16.30
C ARG A 110 2.18 -21.81 15.54
N ILE A 111 2.12 -20.75 14.74
CA ILE A 111 0.95 -20.41 13.93
C ILE A 111 1.07 -20.87 12.48
N GLY A 112 2.27 -21.31 12.04
CA GLY A 112 2.43 -21.89 10.71
C GLY A 112 3.87 -22.00 10.25
N GLN A 113 4.11 -22.93 9.34
CA GLN A 113 5.34 -23.03 8.58
C GLN A 113 5.12 -22.38 7.22
N GLY A 114 5.81 -21.27 6.95
CA GLY A 114 5.60 -20.42 5.78
C GLY A 114 4.45 -19.42 5.96
N ARG A 115 4.52 -18.36 5.18
CA ARG A 115 3.59 -17.23 5.24
C ARG A 115 2.13 -17.65 4.96
N GLU A 116 1.93 -18.52 3.99
CA GLU A 116 0.58 -18.96 3.61
C GLU A 116 -0.12 -19.78 4.70
N ASN A 117 0.61 -20.64 5.40
CA ASN A 117 0.05 -21.40 6.53
C ASN A 117 -0.26 -20.46 7.72
N ALA A 118 0.58 -19.45 7.97
CA ALA A 118 0.30 -18.45 9.01
C ALA A 118 -0.95 -17.62 8.66
N LYS A 119 -1.13 -17.24 7.40
CA LYS A 119 -2.36 -16.58 6.91
C LYS A 119 -3.60 -17.45 7.14
N GLN A 120 -3.51 -18.72 6.77
CA GLN A 120 -4.61 -19.66 6.93
C GLN A 120 -4.98 -19.84 8.42
N TYR A 121 -3.98 -19.97 9.29
CA TYR A 121 -4.19 -20.02 10.73
C TYR A 121 -4.93 -18.79 11.26
N LEU A 122 -4.55 -17.58 10.83
CA LEU A 122 -5.22 -16.35 11.23
C LEU A 122 -6.65 -16.24 10.68
N LYS A 123 -6.90 -16.79 9.48
CA LYS A 123 -8.25 -16.86 8.90
C LYS A 123 -9.18 -17.77 9.72
N GLU A 124 -8.64 -18.88 10.24
CA GLU A 124 -9.36 -19.82 11.09
C GLU A 124 -9.50 -19.37 12.55
N ASN A 125 -8.62 -18.46 13.00
CA ASN A 125 -8.58 -17.94 14.37
C ASN A 125 -8.77 -16.40 14.42
N PRO A 126 -9.99 -15.89 14.18
CA PRO A 126 -10.25 -14.45 14.09
C PRO A 126 -10.00 -13.70 15.40
N ALA A 127 -10.10 -14.35 16.56
CA ALA A 127 -9.80 -13.76 17.86
C ALA A 127 -8.29 -13.41 17.98
N ILE A 128 -7.42 -14.34 17.60
CA ILE A 128 -5.96 -14.16 17.59
C ILE A 128 -5.58 -13.07 16.57
N LYS A 129 -6.18 -13.08 15.38
CA LYS A 129 -6.01 -12.02 14.37
C LYS A 129 -6.35 -10.65 14.94
N ALA A 130 -7.47 -10.53 15.66
CA ALA A 130 -7.91 -9.26 16.26
C ALA A 130 -6.93 -8.79 17.35
N GLU A 131 -6.43 -9.69 18.20
CA GLU A 131 -5.43 -9.39 19.22
C GLU A 131 -4.13 -8.88 18.61
N ILE A 132 -3.58 -9.58 17.62
CA ILE A 132 -2.35 -9.17 16.90
C ILE A 132 -2.56 -7.81 16.23
N THR A 133 -3.70 -7.61 15.57
CA THR A 133 -4.05 -6.33 14.93
C THR A 133 -4.10 -5.18 15.95
N GLY A 134 -4.62 -5.44 17.16
CA GLY A 134 -4.61 -4.48 18.26
C GLY A 134 -3.19 -4.07 18.65
N LYS A 135 -2.31 -5.04 18.88
CA LYS A 135 -0.90 -4.81 19.23
C LYS A 135 -0.14 -4.06 18.13
N ILE A 136 -0.41 -4.38 16.84
CA ILE A 136 0.16 -3.66 15.71
C ILE A 136 -0.26 -2.19 15.74
N ARG A 137 -1.55 -1.90 15.95
CA ARG A 137 -2.05 -0.52 16.03
C ARG A 137 -1.45 0.26 17.18
N GLU A 138 -1.30 -0.35 18.34
CA GLU A 138 -0.62 0.25 19.49
C GLU A 138 0.85 0.57 19.17
N SER A 139 1.57 -0.35 18.58
CA SER A 139 2.98 -0.14 18.17
C SER A 139 3.14 0.97 17.12
N LEU A 140 2.14 1.17 16.26
CA LEU A 140 2.09 2.24 15.26
C LEU A 140 1.60 3.59 15.84
N GLY A 141 1.28 3.65 17.14
CA GLY A 141 0.68 4.84 17.75
C GLY A 141 -0.74 5.15 17.25
N MET A 142 -1.37 4.19 16.59
CA MET A 142 -2.74 4.30 16.10
C MET A 142 -3.72 3.85 17.19
N ALA A 143 -3.77 4.57 18.32
CA ALA A 143 -4.80 4.33 19.34
C ALA A 143 -6.18 4.44 18.70
N ALA A 144 -7.11 3.61 19.15
CA ALA A 144 -8.47 3.54 18.63
C ALA A 144 -9.12 4.94 18.62
N GLY A 145 -9.25 5.55 17.45
CA GLY A 145 -9.92 6.83 17.24
C GLY A 145 -9.04 8.06 17.02
N SER A 146 -7.72 7.97 17.07
CA SER A 146 -6.85 9.12 16.82
C SER A 146 -6.41 9.21 15.37
N LEU A 147 -7.24 9.84 14.54
CA LEU A 147 -6.78 10.59 13.38
C LEU A 147 -6.22 11.93 13.88
N THR A 148 -5.12 11.92 14.60
CA THR A 148 -4.32 13.14 14.79
C THR A 148 -3.60 13.36 13.46
N ILE A 149 -4.19 14.20 12.64
CA ILE A 149 -3.50 14.90 11.56
C ILE A 149 -2.44 15.75 12.26
N GLY A 150 -1.21 15.24 12.32
CA GLY A 150 -0.06 16.06 12.69
C GLY A 150 0.09 17.13 11.62
N ALA A 151 -0.33 18.34 11.95
CA ALA A 151 0.08 19.53 11.21
C ALA A 151 1.59 19.66 11.43
N HIS A 152 2.37 19.23 10.48
CA HIS A 152 3.79 19.55 10.40
C HIS A 152 4.06 20.06 9.00
N ASP A 153 4.42 21.33 9.00
CA ASP A 153 5.07 22.16 7.98
C ASP A 153 4.86 21.74 6.52
N ILE A 154 3.91 22.43 5.91
CA ILE A 154 3.78 22.55 4.47
C ILE A 154 4.88 23.54 4.04
N GLU A 155 6.06 23.04 3.70
CA GLU A 155 6.95 23.78 2.82
C GLU A 155 6.34 23.71 1.42
N GLU A 156 5.93 24.86 0.93
CA GLU A 156 5.33 25.07 -0.38
C GLU A 156 6.40 24.95 -1.47
N ASP A 157 6.61 23.76 -2.01
CA ASP A 157 7.27 23.58 -3.31
C ASP A 157 6.26 23.79 -4.46
N GLU A 158 5.50 24.90 -4.42
CA GLU A 158 4.57 25.24 -5.51
C GLU A 158 5.25 25.99 -6.68
N ASP A 159 6.48 26.47 -6.53
CA ASP A 159 7.08 27.40 -7.48
C ASP A 159 7.74 26.73 -8.70
N GLU A 160 8.24 25.51 -8.61
CA GLU A 160 8.90 24.85 -9.76
C GLU A 160 7.94 24.29 -10.82
N GLU A 161 6.72 23.91 -10.44
CA GLU A 161 5.75 23.39 -11.43
C GLU A 161 5.03 24.50 -12.21
N PHE A 162 5.07 25.74 -11.74
CA PHE A 162 4.41 26.87 -12.40
C PHE A 162 5.27 27.50 -13.51
N GLU A 163 6.59 27.52 -13.37
CA GLU A 163 7.50 28.03 -14.41
C GLU A 163 7.51 27.14 -15.67
N LEU A 164 7.39 25.82 -15.53
CA LEU A 164 7.29 24.91 -16.67
C LEU A 164 6.02 25.08 -17.54
N LEU A 165 5.01 25.79 -17.04
CA LEU A 165 3.76 26.05 -17.78
C LEU A 165 3.86 27.30 -18.68
N LEU A 166 4.85 28.15 -18.48
CA LEU A 166 5.02 29.40 -19.25
C LEU A 166 5.93 29.24 -20.47
N GLU A 167 6.72 28.16 -20.54
CA GLU A 167 7.64 27.90 -21.68
C GLU A 167 7.01 27.19 -22.89
N ASP A 168 5.76 26.70 -22.78
CA ASP A 168 5.03 26.00 -23.87
C ASP A 168 4.04 26.94 -24.63
N LYS A 169 4.41 28.22 -24.88
CA LYS A 169 3.66 29.07 -25.79
C LYS A 169 4.43 29.38 -27.07
#